data_16f6ca480432f1d2d0efd3e3382b3d9c
#
_entry.id   16f6ca480432f1d2d0efd3e3382b3d9c
#
_cell.length_a   1.000
_cell.length_b   1.000
_cell.length_c   1.000
_cell.angle_alpha   90.00
_cell.angle_beta   90.00
_cell.angle_gamma   90.00
#
_symmetry.space_group_name_H-M   'P 1'
#
loop_
_entity.id
_entity.type
_entity.pdbx_description
1 polymer ?
#
loop_
_entity_poly.entity_id
_entity_poly.type
_entity_poly.pdbx_seq_one_letter_code
_entity_poly.pdbx_strand_id
1 'polypeptide(L)'
;MKIGIIKEGKVPQDRRVPFTPKQCKIIQEKYLNLEIKVQKSDIRCYRDSEYEAEGVELVDSIADCDILFGVKEVPIEQLIPNKTYLYFSHTHKLQEYNQKLIRANIDKNIRLIDYECLLKPNGQRVLGFGRFAGLVGAYNAFLAYGKKFKTYDLRPANQCHDLEDMMGQLKEVILKKEKIVLTGKGRVARGAKE
;
A
#
# COMPACT_ATOMS: atom_id res chain seq x y z
N MET A 1 7.42 4.43 22.88
CA MET A 1 6.94 5.12 21.65
C MET A 1 5.79 4.33 21.08
N LYS A 2 4.67 4.99 20.79
CA LYS A 2 3.48 4.35 20.26
C LYS A 2 3.31 4.65 18.78
N ILE A 3 3.13 3.61 17.99
CA ILE A 3 2.84 3.68 16.56
C ILE A 3 1.38 3.31 16.33
N GLY A 4 0.65 4.16 15.58
CA GLY A 4 -0.70 3.89 15.14
C GLY A 4 -0.75 3.54 13.66
N ILE A 5 -1.39 2.44 13.28
CA ILE A 5 -1.75 2.13 11.91
C ILE A 5 -3.15 2.65 11.64
N ILE A 6 -3.26 3.57 10.70
CA ILE A 6 -4.49 4.29 10.37
C ILE A 6 -5.44 3.38 9.58
N LYS A 7 -6.73 3.49 9.85
CA LYS A 7 -7.78 3.05 8.93
C LYS A 7 -7.78 4.00 7.71
N GLU A 8 -7.57 3.45 6.52
CA GLU A 8 -7.61 4.26 5.29
C GLU A 8 -8.99 4.88 5.07
N GLY A 9 -9.01 6.19 4.88
CA GLY A 9 -10.25 6.97 4.71
C GLY A 9 -10.44 7.56 3.31
N LYS A 10 -9.48 7.36 2.40
CA LYS A 10 -9.54 7.91 1.04
C LYS A 10 -10.64 7.27 0.19
N VAL A 11 -11.27 8.08 -0.66
CA VAL A 11 -12.21 7.61 -1.69
C VAL A 11 -11.56 7.80 -3.07
N PRO A 12 -11.54 6.78 -3.96
CA PRO A 12 -12.03 5.41 -3.75
C PRO A 12 -11.20 4.66 -2.68
N GLN A 13 -11.82 3.67 -2.06
CA GLN A 13 -11.22 2.90 -0.95
C GLN A 13 -9.86 2.30 -1.33
N ASP A 14 -8.88 2.47 -0.46
CA ASP A 14 -7.60 1.77 -0.52
C ASP A 14 -7.59 0.66 0.55
N ARG A 15 -7.35 -0.58 0.13
CA ARG A 15 -7.38 -1.75 1.00
C ARG A 15 -6.00 -2.13 1.52
N ARG A 16 -4.95 -1.45 1.07
CA ARG A 16 -3.57 -1.74 1.47
C ARG A 16 -3.34 -1.34 2.92
N VAL A 17 -2.30 -1.91 3.50
CA VAL A 17 -1.82 -1.60 4.85
C VAL A 17 -0.34 -1.24 4.80
N PRO A 18 0.16 -0.35 5.68
CA PRO A 18 1.59 -0.05 5.75
C PRO A 18 2.41 -1.22 6.30
N PHE A 19 1.84 -2.00 7.23
CA PHE A 19 2.43 -3.21 7.79
C PHE A 19 1.41 -4.32 7.85
N THR A 20 1.83 -5.53 7.44
CA THR A 20 1.02 -6.74 7.60
C THR A 20 0.99 -7.17 9.07
N PRO A 21 0.03 -8.03 9.51
CA PRO A 21 -0.01 -8.56 10.88
C PRO A 21 1.35 -9.13 11.34
N LYS A 22 1.94 -10.00 10.53
CA LYS A 22 3.26 -10.61 10.79
C LYS A 22 4.39 -9.57 10.92
N GLN A 23 4.36 -8.52 10.09
CA GLN A 23 5.36 -7.45 10.18
C GLN A 23 5.21 -6.64 11.48
N CYS A 24 3.97 -6.36 11.92
CA CYS A 24 3.73 -5.71 13.20
C CYS A 24 4.35 -6.50 14.35
N LYS A 25 4.10 -7.82 14.41
CA LYS A 25 4.69 -8.71 15.40
C LYS A 25 6.23 -8.67 15.39
N ILE A 26 6.83 -8.88 14.21
CA ILE A 26 8.29 -8.84 14.05
C ILE A 26 8.89 -7.51 14.56
N ILE A 27 8.22 -6.39 14.28
CA ILE A 27 8.68 -5.06 14.70
C ILE A 27 8.59 -4.95 16.23
N GLN A 28 7.50 -5.39 16.87
CA GLN A 28 7.33 -5.35 18.31
C GLN A 28 8.34 -6.26 19.05
N GLU A 29 8.58 -7.46 18.51
CA GLU A 29 9.55 -8.38 19.05
C GLU A 29 11.00 -7.83 18.96
N LYS A 30 11.31 -7.15 17.86
CA LYS A 30 12.62 -6.56 17.62
C LYS A 30 12.88 -5.29 18.44
N TYR A 31 11.85 -4.50 18.70
CA TYR A 31 11.95 -3.20 19.34
C TYR A 31 11.02 -3.13 20.57
N LEU A 32 11.50 -3.66 21.70
CA LEU A 32 10.72 -3.82 22.94
C LEU A 32 10.13 -2.52 23.50
N ASN A 33 10.69 -1.36 23.16
CA ASN A 33 10.17 -0.05 23.58
C ASN A 33 9.14 0.54 22.60
N LEU A 34 8.70 -0.26 21.64
CA LEU A 34 7.76 0.16 20.60
C LEU A 34 6.46 -0.63 20.74
N GLU A 35 5.36 0.08 20.83
CA GLU A 35 4.00 -0.43 20.87
C GLU A 35 3.30 -0.10 19.55
N ILE A 36 2.69 -1.09 18.91
CA ILE A 36 1.92 -0.89 17.68
C ILE A 36 0.45 -1.09 17.97
N LYS A 37 -0.34 -0.07 17.67
CA LYS A 37 -1.81 -0.12 17.71
C LYS A 37 -2.37 -0.03 16.30
N VAL A 38 -3.36 -0.82 16.00
CA VAL A 38 -4.00 -0.84 14.70
C VAL A 38 -5.44 -0.40 14.83
N GLN A 39 -5.81 0.66 14.13
CA GLN A 39 -7.19 1.12 14.12
C GLN A 39 -8.09 0.10 13.44
N LYS A 40 -9.19 -0.30 14.07
CA LYS A 40 -10.15 -1.26 13.52
C LYS A 40 -10.67 -0.85 12.15
N SER A 41 -10.78 -1.82 11.23
CA SER A 41 -11.18 -1.54 9.84
C SER A 41 -11.84 -2.75 9.19
N ASP A 42 -12.95 -2.50 8.55
CA ASP A 42 -13.72 -3.46 7.75
C ASP A 42 -13.35 -3.46 6.26
N ILE A 43 -12.48 -2.53 5.83
CA ILE A 43 -12.16 -2.32 4.41
C ILE A 43 -10.76 -2.81 4.00
N ARG A 44 -9.80 -2.93 4.93
CA ARG A 44 -8.43 -3.32 4.61
C ARG A 44 -8.33 -4.79 4.14
N CYS A 45 -7.24 -5.14 3.42
CA CYS A 45 -7.03 -6.49 2.89
C CYS A 45 -6.77 -7.54 3.98
N TYR A 46 -6.29 -7.15 5.16
CA TYR A 46 -6.15 -8.01 6.33
C TYR A 46 -7.28 -7.73 7.33
N ARG A 47 -7.93 -8.78 7.81
CA ARG A 47 -9.01 -8.65 8.81
C ARG A 47 -8.45 -8.28 10.18
N ASP A 48 -9.29 -7.69 11.01
CA ASP A 48 -8.95 -7.38 12.39
C ASP A 48 -8.45 -8.61 13.16
N SER A 49 -9.13 -9.76 13.00
CA SER A 49 -8.74 -11.02 13.62
C SER A 49 -7.36 -11.54 13.25
N GLU A 50 -6.83 -11.17 12.06
CA GLU A 50 -5.47 -11.56 11.66
C GLU A 50 -4.41 -10.76 12.44
N TYR A 51 -4.67 -9.51 12.78
CA TYR A 51 -3.81 -8.72 13.67
C TYR A 51 -3.86 -9.22 15.11
N GLU A 52 -5.07 -9.53 15.62
CA GLU A 52 -5.25 -10.12 16.96
C GLU A 52 -4.51 -11.45 17.09
N ALA A 53 -4.58 -12.32 16.07
CA ALA A 53 -3.87 -13.60 16.05
C ALA A 53 -2.34 -13.47 16.15
N GLU A 54 -1.78 -12.34 15.70
CA GLU A 54 -0.35 -12.03 15.83
C GLU A 54 -0.04 -11.20 17.09
N GLY A 55 -1.01 -11.03 18.01
CA GLY A 55 -0.84 -10.31 19.27
C GLY A 55 -0.74 -8.79 19.12
N VAL A 56 -1.30 -8.22 18.06
CA VAL A 56 -1.31 -6.78 17.81
C VAL A 56 -2.59 -6.17 18.37
N GLU A 57 -2.45 -5.08 19.14
CA GLU A 57 -3.58 -4.38 19.76
C GLU A 57 -4.45 -3.68 18.72
N LEU A 58 -5.76 -3.99 18.74
CA LEU A 58 -6.78 -3.30 17.95
C LEU A 58 -7.47 -2.23 18.77
N VAL A 59 -7.62 -1.03 18.20
CA VAL A 59 -8.23 0.11 18.88
C VAL A 59 -9.22 0.84 17.97
N ASP A 60 -10.19 1.50 18.55
CA ASP A 60 -11.11 2.36 17.81
C ASP A 60 -10.47 3.73 17.51
N SER A 61 -9.56 4.20 18.39
CA SER A 61 -8.85 5.46 18.25
C SER A 61 -7.36 5.29 18.45
N ILE A 62 -6.58 5.95 17.60
CA ILE A 62 -5.11 6.01 17.64
C ILE A 62 -4.60 7.39 18.13
N ALA A 63 -5.47 8.17 18.80
CA ALA A 63 -5.14 9.52 19.23
C ALA A 63 -4.00 9.57 20.28
N ASP A 64 -3.79 8.49 21.03
CA ASP A 64 -2.69 8.36 21.99
C ASP A 64 -1.34 7.92 21.37
N CYS A 65 -1.32 7.61 20.08
CA CYS A 65 -0.10 7.24 19.37
C CYS A 65 0.74 8.48 18.98
N ASP A 66 2.06 8.32 18.97
CA ASP A 66 3.01 9.38 18.64
C ASP A 66 3.19 9.55 17.13
N ILE A 67 3.26 8.42 16.41
CA ILE A 67 3.52 8.33 14.99
C ILE A 67 2.42 7.51 14.34
N LEU A 68 1.85 8.03 13.25
CA LEU A 68 0.72 7.44 12.55
C LEU A 68 1.13 7.04 11.12
N PHE A 69 0.96 5.76 10.81
CA PHE A 69 1.27 5.19 9.52
C PHE A 69 0.00 4.90 8.72
N GLY A 70 -0.07 5.43 7.52
CA GLY A 70 -1.09 5.12 6.51
C GLY A 70 -0.45 4.75 5.18
N VAL A 71 -1.26 4.55 4.16
CA VAL A 71 -0.82 4.33 2.78
C VAL A 71 -1.13 5.53 1.91
N LYS A 72 -2.35 6.06 2.00
CA LYS A 72 -2.84 7.18 1.19
C LYS A 72 -3.12 8.43 2.02
N GLU A 73 -3.46 9.50 1.30
CA GLU A 73 -3.80 10.78 1.91
C GLU A 73 -4.94 10.59 2.94
N VAL A 74 -4.68 11.06 4.16
CA VAL A 74 -5.69 11.06 5.22
C VAL A 74 -6.68 12.20 4.97
N PRO A 75 -7.99 11.95 5.01
CA PRO A 75 -9.00 13.00 4.95
C PRO A 75 -8.78 14.09 6.00
N ILE A 76 -8.95 15.35 5.63
CA ILE A 76 -8.59 16.52 6.47
C ILE A 76 -9.31 16.48 7.83
N GLU A 77 -10.56 16.04 7.82
CA GLU A 77 -11.39 15.90 9.03
C GLU A 77 -10.92 14.79 9.98
N GLN A 78 -10.13 13.84 9.47
CA GLN A 78 -9.57 12.72 10.26
C GLN A 78 -8.15 13.00 10.77
N LEU A 79 -7.55 14.12 10.35
CA LEU A 79 -6.21 14.49 10.78
C LEU A 79 -6.21 14.90 12.27
N ILE A 80 -5.41 14.20 13.07
CA ILE A 80 -5.18 14.44 14.50
C ILE A 80 -4.05 15.45 14.66
N PRO A 81 -4.26 16.59 15.34
CA PRO A 81 -3.24 17.61 15.53
C PRO A 81 -2.01 17.12 16.31
N ASN A 82 -0.87 17.77 16.10
CA ASN A 82 0.39 17.56 16.80
C ASN A 82 0.99 16.15 16.65
N LYS A 83 0.65 15.42 15.58
CA LYS A 83 1.18 14.07 15.32
C LYS A 83 2.20 14.05 14.20
N THR A 84 2.98 12.97 14.16
CA THR A 84 3.83 12.64 13.01
C THR A 84 3.10 11.63 12.13
N TYR A 85 2.96 11.93 10.84
CA TYR A 85 2.30 11.06 9.86
C TYR A 85 3.26 10.57 8.81
N LEU A 86 3.11 9.31 8.41
CA LEU A 86 3.82 8.71 7.28
C LEU A 86 2.81 8.09 6.30
N TYR A 87 2.72 8.65 5.09
CA TYR A 87 1.90 8.13 3.99
C TYR A 87 2.32 8.75 2.65
N PHE A 88 1.76 8.27 1.53
CA PHE A 88 1.94 8.89 0.19
C PHE A 88 0.99 10.08 0.06
N SER A 89 1.45 11.26 0.39
CA SER A 89 0.62 12.48 0.38
C SER A 89 0.51 13.12 -1.01
N HIS A 90 1.52 12.91 -1.87
CA HIS A 90 1.71 13.57 -3.16
C HIS A 90 1.78 15.12 -3.07
N THR A 91 1.83 15.70 -1.87
CA THR A 91 1.84 17.17 -1.68
C THR A 91 3.10 17.82 -2.25
N HIS A 92 4.23 17.09 -2.28
CA HIS A 92 5.50 17.59 -2.88
C HIS A 92 5.39 17.88 -4.38
N LYS A 93 4.35 17.35 -5.06
CA LYS A 93 4.11 17.60 -6.49
C LYS A 93 3.45 18.94 -6.76
N LEU A 94 3.09 19.70 -5.72
CA LEU A 94 2.47 21.01 -5.78
C LEU A 94 1.19 21.07 -6.65
N GLN A 95 0.46 19.97 -6.73
CA GLN A 95 -0.80 19.89 -7.45
C GLN A 95 -1.89 20.64 -6.68
N GLU A 96 -2.72 21.39 -7.37
CA GLU A 96 -3.72 22.26 -6.78
C GLU A 96 -4.67 21.54 -5.81
N TYR A 97 -5.11 20.33 -6.16
CA TYR A 97 -6.01 19.55 -5.30
C TYR A 97 -5.41 19.18 -3.94
N ASN A 98 -4.06 19.16 -3.81
CA ASN A 98 -3.36 18.86 -2.56
C ASN A 98 -3.11 20.09 -1.68
N GLN A 99 -3.43 21.30 -2.16
CA GLN A 99 -3.18 22.54 -1.42
C GLN A 99 -3.94 22.57 -0.08
N LYS A 100 -5.17 22.10 -0.07
CA LYS A 100 -5.99 22.04 1.17
C LYS A 100 -5.37 21.10 2.19
N LEU A 101 -4.85 19.95 1.75
CA LEU A 101 -4.21 18.98 2.63
C LEU A 101 -2.93 19.54 3.26
N ILE A 102 -2.07 20.20 2.48
CA ILE A 102 -0.82 20.76 3.04
C ILE A 102 -1.12 21.89 4.03
N ARG A 103 -2.10 22.75 3.76
CA ARG A 103 -2.54 23.78 4.71
C ARG A 103 -3.06 23.17 6.00
N ALA A 104 -3.94 22.15 5.92
CA ALA A 104 -4.45 21.46 7.08
C ALA A 104 -3.35 20.82 7.93
N ASN A 105 -2.29 20.28 7.31
CA ASN A 105 -1.13 19.76 8.04
C ASN A 105 -0.39 20.87 8.80
N ILE A 106 -0.21 22.06 8.18
CA ILE A 106 0.41 23.22 8.81
C ILE A 106 -0.46 23.72 9.99
N ASP A 107 -1.75 23.96 9.75
CA ASP A 107 -2.68 24.49 10.74
C ASP A 107 -2.83 23.58 11.97
N LYS A 108 -2.74 22.27 11.75
CA LYS A 108 -2.81 21.25 12.80
C LYS A 108 -1.45 20.91 13.42
N ASN A 109 -0.37 21.61 13.07
CA ASN A 109 1.00 21.35 13.54
C ASN A 109 1.42 19.89 13.35
N ILE A 110 1.14 19.33 12.16
CA ILE A 110 1.46 17.94 11.80
C ILE A 110 2.85 17.89 11.16
N ARG A 111 3.66 16.94 11.61
CA ARG A 111 4.89 16.56 10.92
C ARG A 111 4.57 15.48 9.88
N LEU A 112 4.55 15.86 8.61
CA LEU A 112 4.32 14.94 7.50
C LEU A 112 5.63 14.41 6.93
N ILE A 113 5.78 13.10 6.88
CA ILE A 113 6.87 12.37 6.21
C ILE A 113 6.25 11.64 5.01
N ASP A 114 6.39 12.22 3.82
CA ASP A 114 5.88 11.59 2.61
C ASP A 114 6.80 10.43 2.19
N TYR A 115 6.24 9.24 2.06
CA TYR A 115 6.97 8.06 1.59
C TYR A 115 7.63 8.27 0.22
N GLU A 116 7.05 9.12 -0.63
CA GLU A 116 7.58 9.38 -1.97
C GLU A 116 8.87 10.19 -1.91
N CYS A 117 9.08 10.96 -0.83
CA CYS A 117 10.26 11.79 -0.59
C CYS A 117 11.38 11.05 0.15
N LEU A 118 11.15 9.81 0.61
CA LEU A 118 12.19 9.01 1.25
C LEU A 118 13.15 8.45 0.20
N LEU A 119 14.36 9.00 0.17
CA LEU A 119 15.40 8.64 -0.79
C LEU A 119 16.58 7.96 -0.10
N LYS A 120 17.18 7.02 -0.81
CA LYS A 120 18.51 6.46 -0.48
C LYS A 120 19.59 7.48 -0.85
N PRO A 121 20.85 7.34 -0.33
CA PRO A 121 21.95 8.22 -0.69
C PRO A 121 22.21 8.35 -2.21
N ASN A 122 21.86 7.32 -2.98
CA ASN A 122 21.99 7.32 -4.44
C ASN A 122 20.77 7.92 -5.18
N GLY A 123 19.87 8.61 -4.50
CA GLY A 123 18.68 9.24 -5.06
C GLY A 123 17.52 8.28 -5.38
N GLN A 124 17.66 6.98 -5.16
CA GLN A 124 16.57 6.03 -5.39
C GLN A 124 15.55 6.12 -4.26
N ARG A 125 14.27 6.05 -4.60
CA ARG A 125 13.19 5.98 -3.61
C ARG A 125 13.34 4.74 -2.74
N VAL A 126 13.21 4.91 -1.42
CA VAL A 126 13.17 3.81 -0.45
C VAL A 126 11.93 2.96 -0.71
N LEU A 127 10.78 3.61 -0.83
CA LEU A 127 9.48 2.96 -1.05
C LEU A 127 8.97 3.23 -2.47
N GLY A 128 8.27 2.25 -3.04
CA GLY A 128 7.60 2.39 -4.33
C GLY A 128 7.04 1.07 -4.83
N PHE A 129 5.95 1.15 -5.56
CA PHE A 129 5.17 0.00 -6.04
C PHE A 129 5.57 -0.47 -7.45
N GLY A 130 6.72 -0.01 -7.98
CA GLY A 130 7.11 -0.29 -9.37
C GLY A 130 7.16 -1.77 -9.71
N ARG A 131 7.72 -2.63 -8.84
CA ARG A 131 7.74 -4.09 -9.05
C ARG A 131 6.31 -4.65 -9.14
N PHE A 132 5.47 -4.34 -8.17
CA PHE A 132 4.07 -4.80 -8.13
C PHE A 132 3.24 -4.23 -9.29
N ALA A 133 3.48 -2.98 -9.68
CA ALA A 133 2.85 -2.40 -10.87
C ALA A 133 3.22 -3.18 -12.14
N GLY A 134 4.45 -3.67 -12.24
CA GLY A 134 4.91 -4.52 -13.33
C GLY A 134 4.24 -5.89 -13.33
N LEU A 135 4.24 -6.56 -12.19
CA LEU A 135 3.57 -7.86 -12.01
C LEU A 135 2.09 -7.79 -12.42
N VAL A 136 1.34 -6.86 -11.82
CA VAL A 136 -0.10 -6.69 -12.11
C VAL A 136 -0.32 -6.21 -13.55
N GLY A 137 0.56 -5.36 -14.09
CA GLY A 137 0.47 -4.89 -15.47
C GLY A 137 0.65 -6.02 -16.48
N ALA A 138 1.64 -6.89 -16.29
CA ALA A 138 1.84 -8.07 -17.13
C ALA A 138 0.67 -9.05 -17.00
N TYR A 139 0.24 -9.34 -15.77
CA TYR A 139 -0.93 -10.18 -15.51
C TYR A 139 -2.18 -9.66 -16.24
N ASN A 140 -2.46 -8.36 -16.16
CA ASN A 140 -3.61 -7.74 -16.83
C ASN A 140 -3.49 -7.77 -18.35
N ALA A 141 -2.28 -7.78 -18.90
CA ALA A 141 -2.08 -7.97 -20.34
C ALA A 141 -2.53 -9.38 -20.77
N PHE A 142 -2.16 -10.41 -20.00
CA PHE A 142 -2.65 -11.78 -20.26
C PHE A 142 -4.15 -11.90 -20.05
N LEU A 143 -4.71 -11.31 -18.98
CA LEU A 143 -6.16 -11.27 -18.76
C LEU A 143 -6.88 -10.65 -19.94
N ALA A 144 -6.40 -9.51 -20.44
CA ALA A 144 -6.99 -8.83 -21.60
C ALA A 144 -6.89 -9.67 -22.87
N TYR A 145 -5.76 -10.37 -23.06
CA TYR A 145 -5.56 -11.29 -24.19
C TYR A 145 -6.57 -12.44 -24.15
N GLY A 146 -6.69 -13.14 -23.02
CA GLY A 146 -7.64 -14.24 -22.84
C GLY A 146 -9.07 -13.82 -23.15
N LYS A 147 -9.51 -12.68 -22.60
CA LYS A 147 -10.83 -12.12 -22.87
C LYS A 147 -11.05 -11.74 -24.35
N LYS A 148 -10.06 -11.11 -24.96
CA LYS A 148 -10.14 -10.71 -26.38
C LYS A 148 -10.29 -11.90 -27.31
N PHE A 149 -9.48 -12.94 -27.10
CA PHE A 149 -9.42 -14.11 -27.99
C PHE A 149 -10.28 -15.28 -27.50
N LYS A 150 -10.92 -15.16 -26.32
CA LYS A 150 -11.77 -16.20 -25.71
C LYS A 150 -11.04 -17.55 -25.56
N THR A 151 -9.76 -17.51 -25.19
CA THR A 151 -8.92 -18.71 -25.07
C THR A 151 -8.84 -19.22 -23.63
N TYR A 152 -8.92 -18.34 -22.65
CA TYR A 152 -8.96 -18.61 -21.22
C TYR A 152 -9.52 -17.40 -20.48
N ASP A 153 -9.88 -17.55 -19.21
CA ASP A 153 -10.36 -16.46 -18.36
C ASP A 153 -9.58 -16.45 -17.04
N LEU A 154 -8.98 -15.30 -16.71
CA LEU A 154 -8.25 -15.11 -15.46
C LEU A 154 -9.09 -14.26 -14.50
N ARG A 155 -9.01 -14.58 -13.21
CA ARG A 155 -9.60 -13.74 -12.18
C ARG A 155 -8.86 -12.39 -12.14
N PRO A 156 -9.55 -11.24 -12.07
CA PRO A 156 -8.89 -9.94 -11.89
C PRO A 156 -7.94 -9.93 -10.67
N ALA A 157 -6.77 -9.31 -10.80
CA ALA A 157 -5.74 -9.32 -9.76
C ALA A 157 -6.25 -8.81 -8.39
N ASN A 158 -7.16 -7.83 -8.38
CA ASN A 158 -7.77 -7.29 -7.16
C ASN A 158 -8.80 -8.23 -6.51
N GLN A 159 -9.15 -9.34 -7.14
CA GLN A 159 -10.02 -10.38 -6.64
C GLN A 159 -9.24 -11.63 -6.22
N CYS A 160 -7.93 -11.69 -6.50
CA CYS A 160 -7.05 -12.73 -5.97
C CYS A 160 -6.79 -12.47 -4.48
N HIS A 161 -6.62 -13.57 -3.73
CA HIS A 161 -6.35 -13.50 -2.30
C HIS A 161 -4.99 -12.86 -2.01
N ASP A 162 -3.96 -13.30 -2.73
CA ASP A 162 -2.59 -12.84 -2.60
C ASP A 162 -1.81 -12.98 -3.92
N LEU A 163 -0.49 -12.78 -3.85
CA LEU A 163 0.38 -12.91 -5.01
C LEU A 163 0.45 -14.36 -5.53
N GLU A 164 0.45 -15.35 -4.65
CA GLU A 164 0.53 -16.76 -5.01
C GLU A 164 -0.72 -17.19 -5.77
N ASP A 165 -1.91 -16.81 -5.28
CA ASP A 165 -3.18 -17.05 -5.99
C ASP A 165 -3.17 -16.37 -7.38
N MET A 166 -2.72 -15.11 -7.46
CA MET A 166 -2.62 -14.40 -8.73
C MET A 166 -1.66 -15.10 -9.71
N MET A 167 -0.49 -15.51 -9.25
CA MET A 167 0.49 -16.22 -10.08
C MET A 167 -0.01 -17.62 -10.49
N GLY A 168 -0.77 -18.27 -9.61
CA GLY A 168 -1.41 -19.56 -9.89
C GLY A 168 -2.36 -19.50 -11.08
N GLN A 169 -3.09 -18.39 -11.27
CA GLN A 169 -3.98 -18.20 -12.42
C GLN A 169 -3.24 -18.26 -13.77
N LEU A 170 -1.95 -17.87 -13.80
CA LEU A 170 -1.17 -17.87 -15.05
C LEU A 170 -0.95 -19.28 -15.63
N LYS A 171 -1.22 -20.34 -14.86
CA LYS A 171 -1.20 -21.74 -15.36
C LYS A 171 -2.28 -21.98 -16.42
N GLU A 172 -3.35 -21.18 -16.42
CA GLU A 172 -4.45 -21.27 -17.38
C GLU A 172 -4.13 -20.54 -18.70
N VAL A 173 -3.01 -19.78 -18.75
CA VAL A 173 -2.66 -18.98 -19.93
C VAL A 173 -2.26 -19.89 -21.09
N ILE A 174 -3.00 -19.76 -22.19
CA ILE A 174 -2.76 -20.46 -23.44
C ILE A 174 -2.30 -19.45 -24.50
N LEU A 175 -1.04 -19.53 -24.89
CA LEU A 175 -0.45 -18.77 -25.98
C LEU A 175 -0.14 -19.73 -27.15
N LYS A 176 -0.37 -19.30 -28.38
CA LYS A 176 -0.09 -20.09 -29.58
C LYS A 176 1.33 -19.81 -30.10
N LYS A 177 1.49 -18.68 -30.78
CA LYS A 177 2.78 -18.25 -31.36
C LYS A 177 3.02 -16.74 -31.17
N GLU A 178 2.43 -16.17 -30.14
CA GLU A 178 2.51 -14.74 -29.87
C GLU A 178 3.95 -14.35 -29.48
N LYS A 179 4.40 -13.24 -30.03
CA LYS A 179 5.64 -12.60 -29.62
C LYS A 179 5.33 -11.51 -28.61
N ILE A 180 5.83 -11.67 -27.38
CA ILE A 180 5.67 -10.68 -26.32
C ILE A 180 6.90 -9.77 -26.34
N VAL A 181 6.68 -8.46 -26.37
CA VAL A 181 7.75 -7.46 -26.29
C VAL A 181 7.60 -6.68 -24.98
N LEU A 182 8.63 -6.72 -24.15
CA LEU A 182 8.73 -5.95 -22.91
C LEU A 182 9.80 -4.87 -23.08
N THR A 183 9.40 -3.61 -22.88
CA THR A 183 10.30 -2.46 -22.98
C THR A 183 10.69 -1.91 -21.62
N GLY A 184 11.87 -1.28 -21.54
CA GLY A 184 12.38 -0.62 -20.35
C GLY A 184 13.27 -1.51 -19.48
N LYS A 185 13.96 -0.84 -18.51
CA LYS A 185 14.93 -1.46 -17.58
C LYS A 185 14.64 -1.12 -16.11
N GLY A 186 13.55 -0.40 -15.86
CA GLY A 186 13.18 0.08 -14.53
C GLY A 186 12.55 -0.99 -13.64
N ARG A 187 12.10 -0.56 -12.45
CA ARG A 187 11.43 -1.45 -11.47
C ARG A 187 10.15 -2.08 -12.03
N VAL A 188 9.40 -1.35 -12.86
CA VAL A 188 8.17 -1.84 -13.50
C VAL A 188 8.49 -2.97 -14.48
N ALA A 189 9.45 -2.73 -15.39
CA ALA A 189 9.85 -3.76 -16.35
C ALA A 189 10.42 -5.03 -15.69
N ARG A 190 11.14 -4.87 -14.57
CA ARG A 190 11.63 -6.04 -13.80
C ARG A 190 10.47 -6.84 -13.22
N GLY A 191 9.48 -6.18 -12.59
CA GLY A 191 8.29 -6.87 -12.08
C GLY A 191 7.45 -7.53 -13.18
N ALA A 192 7.38 -6.92 -14.38
CA ALA A 192 6.68 -7.52 -15.50
C ALA A 192 7.42 -8.74 -16.11
N LYS A 193 8.73 -8.85 -15.85
CA LYS A 193 9.56 -9.98 -16.33
C LYS A 193 9.49 -11.21 -15.41
N GLU A 194 9.21 -11.01 -14.12
CA GLU A 194 9.02 -12.08 -13.14
C GLU A 194 7.83 -12.97 -13.51
#